data_9f676967265485125187296b00d16e4e
#
_entry.id   9f676967265485125187296b00d16e4e
#
_cell.length_a   1.000
_cell.length_b   1.000
_cell.length_c   1.000
_cell.angle_alpha   90.00
_cell.angle_beta   90.00
_cell.angle_gamma   90.00
#
_symmetry.space_group_name_H-M   'P 1'
#
loop_
_entity.id
_entity.type
_entity.pdbx_description
1 polymer ?
#
loop_
_entity_poly.entity_id
_entity_poly.type
_entity_poly.pdbx_seq_one_letter_code
_entity_poly.pdbx_strand_id
1 'polypeptide(L)'
;MRSGELKALYPDHECTIDTVYIGGGTPSTLSIDDLSRIINTIKAVFPCKTREITIEMNPDDVTTELISVVRNLGVNRISLGVQTFSDERLRFIRRRHNAAQAAKAVETIRRAGIDNISIDLMFGFPHETLNDWQNDLDAALKLRPNHISAYSLMYEEGTPLYLMLQNDKVQQTDDDTCLAMYTMLMDTLSANGYEHYEISNFCLPGYRAIHNSSYWNDTPYLGFGAAAHSYNLLTRSWNVADIKEYVSAIESGNLASESERIDDDTHYDDIITTAMRTCEGVDLMRLKPEYRNYALRSAKNDIDGGLLELADNHLRLTRKGLFVSDMVMSNLMKV
;
A
#
# COMPACT_ATOMS: atom_id res chain seq x y z
N MET A 1 18.41 13.23 14.31
CA MET A 1 18.97 11.89 14.32
C MET A 1 18.89 11.26 12.91
N ARG A 2 17.77 10.89 12.36
CA ARG A 2 17.70 10.19 11.05
C ARG A 2 18.24 10.97 9.84
N SER A 3 18.16 12.32 9.84
CA SER A 3 18.84 13.13 8.79
C SER A 3 20.36 13.00 8.82
N GLY A 4 20.93 12.77 10.00
CA GLY A 4 22.37 12.48 10.15
C GLY A 4 22.75 11.11 9.63
N GLU A 5 21.90 10.11 9.82
CA GLU A 5 22.10 8.75 9.29
C GLU A 5 22.10 8.74 7.76
N LEU A 6 21.16 9.44 7.12
CA LEU A 6 21.15 9.59 5.66
C LEU A 6 22.41 10.24 5.12
N LYS A 7 22.86 11.33 5.75
CA LYS A 7 24.11 12.00 5.35
C LYS A 7 25.34 11.14 5.56
N ALA A 8 25.35 10.26 6.57
CA ALA A 8 26.42 9.33 6.80
C ALA A 8 26.44 8.20 5.76
N LEU A 9 25.27 7.72 5.32
CA LEU A 9 25.14 6.66 4.32
C LEU A 9 25.40 7.15 2.89
N TYR A 10 25.05 8.41 2.61
CA TYR A 10 25.17 9.02 1.29
C TYR A 10 25.90 10.37 1.37
N PRO A 11 27.20 10.38 1.75
CA PRO A 11 27.95 11.62 2.02
C PRO A 11 28.08 12.52 0.79
N ASP A 12 28.12 11.94 -0.40
CA ASP A 12 28.35 12.63 -1.69
C ASP A 12 27.06 12.92 -2.47
N HIS A 13 25.88 12.59 -1.93
CA HIS A 13 24.60 12.80 -2.59
C HIS A 13 23.74 13.80 -1.83
N GLU A 14 23.16 14.77 -2.55
CA GLU A 14 21.99 15.48 -2.06
C GLU A 14 20.83 14.48 -1.94
N CYS A 15 20.67 13.88 -0.75
CA CYS A 15 19.50 13.05 -0.45
C CYS A 15 18.25 13.91 -0.49
N THR A 16 17.56 13.90 -1.61
CA THR A 16 16.27 14.59 -1.75
C THR A 16 15.14 13.64 -1.46
N ILE A 17 14.11 14.12 -0.77
CA ILE A 17 12.88 13.37 -0.54
C ILE A 17 11.94 13.57 -1.72
N ASP A 18 11.67 12.48 -2.44
CA ASP A 18 10.77 12.45 -3.60
C ASP A 18 9.31 12.32 -3.19
N THR A 19 9.03 11.57 -2.12
CA THR A 19 7.66 11.30 -1.66
C THR A 19 7.56 11.41 -0.15
N VAL A 20 6.39 11.84 0.33
CA VAL A 20 6.00 11.79 1.74
C VAL A 20 4.66 11.08 1.84
N TYR A 21 4.58 10.10 2.73
CA TYR A 21 3.34 9.36 2.98
C TYR A 21 2.99 9.45 4.46
N ILE A 22 1.81 9.96 4.75
CA ILE A 22 1.27 10.10 6.10
C ILE A 22 0.14 9.09 6.24
N GLY A 23 0.43 7.97 6.93
CA GLY A 23 -0.45 6.82 7.07
C GLY A 23 -0.22 6.08 8.37
N GLY A 24 -0.71 4.84 8.44
CA GLY A 24 -0.47 3.96 9.58
C GLY A 24 -1.35 4.27 10.80
N GLY A 25 -2.61 4.11 10.66
CA GLY A 25 -3.65 4.45 11.64
C GLY A 25 -4.69 5.34 10.98
N THR A 26 -4.96 6.50 11.54
CA THR A 26 -5.92 7.45 10.95
C THR A 26 -5.39 8.88 11.04
N PRO A 27 -4.51 9.30 10.12
CA PRO A 27 -3.91 10.64 10.15
C PRO A 27 -4.93 11.78 10.14
N SER A 28 -6.09 11.57 9.53
CA SER A 28 -7.19 12.55 9.48
C SER A 28 -7.82 12.88 10.84
N THR A 29 -7.50 12.12 11.90
CA THR A 29 -7.93 12.42 13.28
C THR A 29 -7.00 13.39 14.00
N LEU A 30 -5.81 13.65 13.44
CA LEU A 30 -4.89 14.65 14.00
C LEU A 30 -5.46 16.05 13.86
N SER A 31 -5.07 16.94 14.78
CA SER A 31 -5.41 18.36 14.64
C SER A 31 -4.73 18.96 13.39
N ILE A 32 -5.33 19.99 12.83
CA ILE A 32 -4.75 20.77 11.71
C ILE A 32 -3.35 21.29 12.08
N ASP A 33 -3.17 21.72 13.33
CA ASP A 33 -1.89 22.22 13.82
C ASP A 33 -0.83 21.13 13.87
N ASP A 34 -1.17 19.92 14.31
CA ASP A 34 -0.23 18.79 14.36
C ASP A 34 0.16 18.32 12.96
N LEU A 35 -0.80 18.20 12.05
CA LEU A 35 -0.52 17.89 10.63
C LEU A 35 0.40 18.96 10.01
N SER A 36 0.13 20.23 10.29
CA SER A 36 0.95 21.35 9.81
C SER A 36 2.38 21.28 10.36
N ARG A 37 2.53 20.99 11.65
CA ARG A 37 3.83 20.82 12.29
C ARG A 37 4.62 19.67 11.68
N ILE A 38 3.98 18.50 11.46
CA ILE A 38 4.61 17.32 10.87
C ILE A 38 5.14 17.67 9.47
N ILE A 39 4.28 18.14 8.58
CA ILE A 39 4.64 18.40 7.18
C ILE A 39 5.71 19.51 7.08
N ASN A 40 5.55 20.60 7.82
CA ASN A 40 6.53 21.68 7.81
C ASN A 40 7.88 21.25 8.39
N THR A 41 7.89 20.39 9.41
CA THR A 41 9.13 19.85 9.99
C THR A 41 9.86 18.98 8.97
N ILE A 42 9.14 18.09 8.26
CA ILE A 42 9.75 17.27 7.20
C ILE A 42 10.39 18.18 6.15
N LYS A 43 9.68 19.20 5.66
CA LYS A 43 10.18 20.13 4.65
C LYS A 43 11.37 20.97 5.12
N ALA A 44 11.42 21.30 6.41
CA ALA A 44 12.52 22.08 6.99
C ALA A 44 13.79 21.23 7.21
N VAL A 45 13.62 19.94 7.51
CA VAL A 45 14.74 19.05 7.86
C VAL A 45 15.36 18.38 6.64
N PHE A 46 14.55 18.08 5.64
CA PHE A 46 14.99 17.35 4.44
C PHE A 46 14.89 18.23 3.20
N PRO A 47 15.91 18.19 2.32
CA PRO A 47 15.81 18.77 0.98
C PRO A 47 14.69 18.05 0.21
N CYS A 48 13.57 18.74 0.01
CA CYS A 48 12.39 18.16 -0.62
C CYS A 48 12.27 18.61 -2.07
N LYS A 49 12.33 17.64 -2.99
CA LYS A 49 11.83 17.77 -4.38
C LYS A 49 10.59 16.89 -4.53
N THR A 50 9.67 16.99 -3.57
CA THR A 50 8.54 16.08 -3.43
C THR A 50 7.63 16.14 -4.65
N ARG A 51 7.48 14.98 -5.30
CA ARG A 51 6.53 14.76 -6.40
C ARG A 51 5.17 14.33 -5.87
N GLU A 52 5.14 13.61 -4.73
CA GLU A 52 3.93 13.13 -4.12
C GLU A 52 3.97 13.32 -2.60
N ILE A 53 2.95 13.96 -2.06
CA ILE A 53 2.65 14.00 -0.63
C ILE A 53 1.26 13.41 -0.46
N THR A 54 1.20 12.20 0.09
CA THR A 54 -0.03 11.46 0.32
C THR A 54 -0.45 11.53 1.79
N ILE A 55 -1.75 11.64 2.04
CA ILE A 55 -2.37 11.46 3.36
C ILE A 55 -3.51 10.47 3.28
N GLU A 56 -3.57 9.53 4.25
CA GLU A 56 -4.71 8.65 4.45
C GLU A 56 -5.81 9.36 5.23
N MET A 57 -7.07 9.17 4.81
CA MET A 57 -8.22 9.78 5.47
C MET A 57 -9.41 8.82 5.56
N ASN A 58 -10.18 8.95 6.64
CA ASN A 58 -11.52 8.39 6.67
C ASN A 58 -12.51 9.38 6.02
N PRO A 59 -13.56 8.89 5.34
CA PRO A 59 -14.55 9.76 4.71
C PRO A 59 -15.26 10.73 5.66
N ASP A 60 -15.50 10.33 6.90
CA ASP A 60 -16.17 11.14 7.91
C ASP A 60 -15.29 12.25 8.52
N ASP A 61 -13.98 12.19 8.35
CA ASP A 61 -13.05 13.22 8.80
C ASP A 61 -12.84 14.32 7.73
N VAL A 62 -13.31 14.11 6.49
CA VAL A 62 -13.11 15.04 5.38
C VAL A 62 -13.96 16.28 5.55
N THR A 63 -13.33 17.41 5.83
CA THR A 63 -13.94 18.73 5.87
C THR A 63 -13.29 19.68 4.86
N THR A 64 -14.02 20.69 4.40
CA THR A 64 -13.48 21.71 3.48
C THR A 64 -12.27 22.42 4.09
N GLU A 65 -12.30 22.67 5.40
CA GLU A 65 -11.20 23.32 6.13
C GLU A 65 -9.95 22.43 6.12
N LEU A 66 -10.07 21.17 6.55
CA LEU A 66 -8.95 20.24 6.58
C LEU A 66 -8.31 20.09 5.19
N ILE A 67 -9.12 19.85 4.15
CA ILE A 67 -8.61 19.67 2.79
C ILE A 67 -7.92 20.93 2.27
N SER A 68 -8.46 22.12 2.55
CA SER A 68 -7.84 23.38 2.18
C SER A 68 -6.46 23.55 2.82
N VAL A 69 -6.34 23.21 4.10
CA VAL A 69 -5.07 23.33 4.84
C VAL A 69 -4.05 22.31 4.31
N VAL A 70 -4.41 21.02 4.22
CA VAL A 70 -3.44 20.01 3.76
C VAL A 70 -2.99 20.26 2.32
N ARG A 71 -3.88 20.75 1.44
CA ARG A 71 -3.52 21.18 0.09
C ARG A 71 -2.50 22.33 0.12
N ASN A 72 -2.71 23.35 0.97
CA ASN A 72 -1.78 24.47 1.12
C ASN A 72 -0.42 24.02 1.69
N LEU A 73 -0.41 22.94 2.46
CA LEU A 73 0.80 22.27 2.92
C LEU A 73 1.45 21.39 1.84
N GLY A 74 0.89 21.37 0.62
CA GLY A 74 1.44 20.66 -0.53
C GLY A 74 1.01 19.21 -0.67
N VAL A 75 0.05 18.74 0.13
CA VAL A 75 -0.58 17.42 -0.11
C VAL A 75 -1.25 17.46 -1.48
N ASN A 76 -0.88 16.51 -2.34
CA ASN A 76 -1.37 16.43 -3.71
C ASN A 76 -2.02 15.07 -4.04
N ARG A 77 -2.02 14.11 -3.08
CA ARG A 77 -2.71 12.82 -3.19
C ARG A 77 -3.43 12.49 -1.87
N ILE A 78 -4.65 11.99 -1.96
CA ILE A 78 -5.42 11.51 -0.80
C ILE A 78 -5.78 10.04 -1.04
N SER A 79 -5.53 9.17 -0.04
CA SER A 79 -6.04 7.80 0.02
C SER A 79 -7.23 7.78 0.98
N LEU A 80 -8.40 7.44 0.46
CA LEU A 80 -9.66 7.50 1.19
C LEU A 80 -10.17 6.09 1.50
N GLY A 81 -10.22 5.73 2.78
CA GLY A 81 -10.68 4.42 3.23
C GLY A 81 -12.19 4.25 3.13
N VAL A 82 -12.71 4.05 1.91
CA VAL A 82 -14.13 3.86 1.62
C VAL A 82 -14.60 2.47 2.06
N GLN A 83 -13.85 1.44 1.75
CA GLN A 83 -14.02 0.03 2.04
C GLN A 83 -15.16 -0.64 1.26
N THR A 84 -16.37 -0.14 1.30
CA THR A 84 -17.56 -0.62 0.59
C THR A 84 -18.60 0.50 0.51
N PHE A 85 -19.55 0.40 -0.41
CA PHE A 85 -20.71 1.29 -0.48
C PHE A 85 -21.96 0.65 0.14
N SER A 86 -21.83 -0.46 0.83
CA SER A 86 -22.89 -1.08 1.65
C SER A 86 -22.84 -0.55 3.07
N ASP A 87 -23.88 0.19 3.49
CA ASP A 87 -23.99 0.67 4.87
C ASP A 87 -24.03 -0.47 5.90
N GLU A 88 -24.52 -1.64 5.51
CA GLU A 88 -24.52 -2.84 6.36
C GLU A 88 -23.11 -3.34 6.60
N ARG A 89 -22.30 -3.50 5.54
CA ARG A 89 -20.91 -3.95 5.64
C ARG A 89 -20.03 -2.92 6.35
N LEU A 90 -20.28 -1.60 6.13
CA LEU A 90 -19.59 -0.54 6.87
C LEU A 90 -19.85 -0.67 8.38
N ARG A 91 -21.10 -0.89 8.80
CA ARG A 91 -21.43 -1.15 10.21
C ARG A 91 -20.79 -2.43 10.73
N PHE A 92 -20.74 -3.49 9.93
CA PHE A 92 -20.11 -4.74 10.29
C PHE A 92 -18.62 -4.57 10.64
N ILE A 93 -17.88 -3.82 9.84
CA ILE A 93 -16.45 -3.50 10.11
C ILE A 93 -16.27 -2.26 11.00
N ARG A 94 -17.34 -1.79 11.64
CA ARG A 94 -17.35 -0.67 12.59
C ARG A 94 -16.83 0.65 12.01
N ARG A 95 -17.09 0.90 10.73
CA ARG A 95 -16.82 2.21 10.13
C ARG A 95 -17.82 3.24 10.62
N ARG A 96 -17.34 4.48 10.84
CA ARG A 96 -18.15 5.61 11.31
C ARG A 96 -18.95 6.26 10.19
N HIS A 97 -18.43 6.20 8.96
CA HIS A 97 -19.06 6.77 7.78
C HIS A 97 -20.08 5.81 7.13
N ASN A 98 -20.90 6.34 6.26
CA ASN A 98 -21.78 5.62 5.35
C ASN A 98 -21.44 5.91 3.88
N ALA A 99 -22.06 5.21 2.93
CA ALA A 99 -21.82 5.34 1.50
C ALA A 99 -22.02 6.79 0.97
N ALA A 100 -23.03 7.49 1.45
CA ALA A 100 -23.26 8.88 1.06
C ALA A 100 -22.16 9.83 1.53
N GLN A 101 -21.61 9.59 2.73
CA GLN A 101 -20.49 10.36 3.24
C GLN A 101 -19.20 10.08 2.44
N ALA A 102 -18.97 8.84 2.02
CA ALA A 102 -17.83 8.51 1.14
C ALA A 102 -17.90 9.27 -0.19
N ALA A 103 -19.07 9.29 -0.84
CA ALA A 103 -19.27 10.04 -2.08
C ALA A 103 -19.07 11.56 -1.88
N LYS A 104 -19.64 12.11 -0.80
CA LYS A 104 -19.45 13.52 -0.44
C LYS A 104 -17.99 13.89 -0.15
N ALA A 105 -17.25 12.99 0.48
CA ALA A 105 -15.83 13.19 0.77
C ALA A 105 -15.02 13.34 -0.53
N VAL A 106 -15.20 12.44 -1.51
CA VAL A 106 -14.56 12.55 -2.83
C VAL A 106 -14.90 13.88 -3.52
N GLU A 107 -16.17 14.30 -3.48
CA GLU A 107 -16.58 15.58 -4.05
C GLU A 107 -15.92 16.77 -3.34
N THR A 108 -15.84 16.75 -2.00
CA THR A 108 -15.22 17.80 -1.18
C THR A 108 -13.74 17.94 -1.50
N ILE A 109 -13.01 16.81 -1.59
CA ILE A 109 -11.59 16.77 -1.92
C ILE A 109 -11.35 17.37 -3.31
N ARG A 110 -12.14 16.93 -4.29
CA ARG A 110 -12.02 17.42 -5.68
C ARG A 110 -12.34 18.91 -5.81
N ARG A 111 -13.38 19.39 -5.14
CA ARG A 111 -13.72 20.83 -5.11
C ARG A 111 -12.61 21.69 -4.49
N ALA A 112 -11.87 21.16 -3.54
CA ALA A 112 -10.74 21.85 -2.96
C ALA A 112 -9.48 21.83 -3.88
N GLY A 113 -9.53 21.15 -5.03
CA GLY A 113 -8.48 21.14 -6.06
C GLY A 113 -7.39 20.09 -5.82
N ILE A 114 -7.71 18.97 -5.15
CA ILE A 114 -6.90 17.76 -5.13
C ILE A 114 -7.60 16.73 -6.02
N ASP A 115 -7.03 16.47 -7.20
CA ASP A 115 -7.60 15.55 -8.18
C ASP A 115 -7.08 14.12 -8.01
N ASN A 116 -5.84 13.94 -7.53
CA ASN A 116 -5.28 12.61 -7.31
C ASN A 116 -5.89 11.96 -6.06
N ILE A 117 -6.99 11.24 -6.28
CA ILE A 117 -7.78 10.56 -5.24
C ILE A 117 -7.67 9.06 -5.44
N SER A 118 -7.19 8.37 -4.41
CA SER A 118 -7.29 6.92 -4.25
C SER A 118 -8.49 6.60 -3.38
N ILE A 119 -9.21 5.54 -3.70
CA ILE A 119 -10.19 4.93 -2.80
C ILE A 119 -9.77 3.50 -2.50
N ASP A 120 -9.92 3.10 -1.24
CA ASP A 120 -9.64 1.75 -0.81
C ASP A 120 -10.96 0.98 -0.70
N LEU A 121 -11.02 -0.19 -1.34
CA LEU A 121 -12.18 -1.09 -1.34
C LEU A 121 -11.79 -2.43 -0.72
N MET A 122 -12.78 -3.11 -0.17
CA MET A 122 -12.64 -4.46 0.37
C MET A 122 -13.71 -5.36 -0.24
N PHE A 123 -13.36 -6.61 -0.53
CA PHE A 123 -14.28 -7.65 -0.98
C PHE A 123 -14.09 -8.93 -0.17
N GLY A 124 -15.01 -9.88 -0.32
CA GLY A 124 -14.97 -11.15 0.41
C GLY A 124 -15.55 -11.03 1.82
N PHE A 125 -16.47 -10.09 2.05
CA PHE A 125 -17.22 -10.02 3.31
C PHE A 125 -18.09 -11.28 3.50
N PRO A 126 -18.38 -11.67 4.76
CA PRO A 126 -19.34 -12.74 5.02
C PRO A 126 -20.66 -12.50 4.27
N HIS A 127 -21.12 -13.53 3.56
CA HIS A 127 -22.35 -13.51 2.75
C HIS A 127 -22.36 -12.50 1.58
N GLU A 128 -21.24 -11.92 1.22
CA GLU A 128 -21.13 -11.06 0.06
C GLU A 128 -21.31 -11.87 -1.24
N THR A 129 -22.18 -11.38 -2.11
CA THR A 129 -22.40 -11.98 -3.42
C THR A 129 -21.61 -11.26 -4.51
N LEU A 130 -21.40 -11.90 -5.66
CA LEU A 130 -20.81 -11.23 -6.83
C LEU A 130 -21.61 -10.00 -7.27
N ASN A 131 -22.94 -10.02 -7.12
CA ASN A 131 -23.76 -8.86 -7.43
C ASN A 131 -23.54 -7.71 -6.46
N ASP A 132 -23.32 -8.00 -5.19
CA ASP A 132 -22.98 -6.97 -4.20
C ASP A 132 -21.64 -6.32 -4.52
N TRP A 133 -20.64 -7.12 -4.85
CA TRP A 133 -19.33 -6.63 -5.26
C TRP A 133 -19.39 -5.80 -6.55
N GLN A 134 -20.18 -6.23 -7.55
CA GLN A 134 -20.40 -5.45 -8.76
C GLN A 134 -21.02 -4.09 -8.44
N ASN A 135 -21.98 -4.03 -7.52
CA ASN A 135 -22.58 -2.76 -7.09
C ASN A 135 -21.55 -1.83 -6.43
N ASP A 136 -20.62 -2.36 -5.64
CA ASP A 136 -19.52 -1.58 -5.05
C ASP A 136 -18.56 -1.04 -6.13
N LEU A 137 -18.20 -1.86 -7.13
CA LEU A 137 -17.38 -1.43 -8.26
C LEU A 137 -18.07 -0.34 -9.09
N ASP A 138 -19.35 -0.51 -9.38
CA ASP A 138 -20.14 0.48 -10.13
C ASP A 138 -20.25 1.81 -9.38
N ALA A 139 -20.41 1.75 -8.05
CA ALA A 139 -20.45 2.94 -7.20
C ALA A 139 -19.10 3.65 -7.19
N ALA A 140 -18.00 2.89 -7.08
CA ALA A 140 -16.63 3.41 -7.14
C ALA A 140 -16.37 4.12 -8.49
N LEU A 141 -16.71 3.46 -9.60
CA LEU A 141 -16.51 4.01 -10.94
C LEU A 141 -17.32 5.29 -11.20
N LYS A 142 -18.52 5.43 -10.62
CA LYS A 142 -19.31 6.67 -10.67
C LYS A 142 -18.59 7.85 -10.02
N LEU A 143 -17.80 7.61 -9.00
CA LEU A 143 -16.98 8.64 -8.34
C LEU A 143 -15.74 9.03 -9.15
N ARG A 144 -15.33 8.23 -10.14
CA ARG A 144 -14.17 8.45 -11.00
C ARG A 144 -12.89 8.75 -10.21
N PRO A 145 -12.49 7.91 -9.26
CA PRO A 145 -11.20 8.09 -8.61
C PRO A 145 -10.08 7.85 -9.61
N ASN A 146 -8.90 8.44 -9.37
CA ASN A 146 -7.75 8.23 -10.25
C ASN A 146 -7.03 6.91 -9.93
N HIS A 147 -7.28 6.39 -8.73
CA HIS A 147 -6.64 5.18 -8.22
C HIS A 147 -7.64 4.40 -7.35
N ILE A 148 -7.55 3.08 -7.40
CA ILE A 148 -8.35 2.16 -6.58
C ILE A 148 -7.41 1.11 -5.99
N SER A 149 -7.40 1.00 -4.66
CA SER A 149 -6.81 -0.13 -3.96
C SER A 149 -7.93 -1.09 -3.58
N ALA A 150 -7.79 -2.38 -3.86
CA ALA A 150 -8.81 -3.36 -3.53
C ALA A 150 -8.17 -4.58 -2.85
N TYR A 151 -8.66 -4.91 -1.67
CA TYR A 151 -8.12 -5.96 -0.81
C TYR A 151 -9.19 -6.99 -0.47
N SER A 152 -8.83 -8.27 -0.43
CA SER A 152 -9.69 -9.28 0.20
C SER A 152 -9.74 -9.06 1.70
N LEU A 153 -10.91 -9.26 2.30
CA LEU A 153 -11.09 -9.20 3.75
C LEU A 153 -10.25 -10.29 4.43
N MET A 154 -9.31 -9.89 5.28
CA MET A 154 -8.46 -10.81 6.04
C MET A 154 -8.92 -10.96 7.48
N TYR A 155 -8.78 -12.16 8.01
CA TYR A 155 -9.11 -12.53 9.40
C TYR A 155 -7.82 -12.64 10.20
N GLU A 156 -7.24 -11.51 10.58
CA GLU A 156 -5.97 -11.45 11.30
C GLU A 156 -6.13 -11.81 12.78
N GLU A 157 -5.23 -12.65 13.28
CA GLU A 157 -5.20 -13.04 14.69
C GLU A 157 -5.15 -11.81 15.61
N GLY A 158 -5.85 -11.89 16.73
CA GLY A 158 -5.96 -10.78 17.68
C GLY A 158 -7.03 -9.73 17.33
N THR A 159 -7.65 -9.79 16.14
CA THR A 159 -8.73 -8.87 15.75
C THR A 159 -10.10 -9.36 16.21
N PRO A 160 -11.08 -8.44 16.43
CA PRO A 160 -12.46 -8.84 16.75
C PRO A 160 -13.09 -9.73 15.67
N LEU A 161 -12.75 -9.52 14.40
CA LEU A 161 -13.25 -10.31 13.28
C LEU A 161 -12.73 -11.76 13.33
N TYR A 162 -11.44 -11.93 13.63
CA TYR A 162 -10.85 -13.25 13.85
C TYR A 162 -11.53 -14.00 15.01
N LEU A 163 -11.82 -13.31 16.13
CA LEU A 163 -12.55 -13.88 17.24
C LEU A 163 -14.00 -14.29 16.87
N MET A 164 -14.64 -13.54 15.96
CA MET A 164 -15.96 -13.91 15.45
C MET A 164 -15.89 -15.18 14.60
N LEU A 165 -14.87 -15.32 13.77
CA LEU A 165 -14.61 -16.54 12.97
C LEU A 165 -14.36 -17.74 13.87
N GLN A 166 -13.46 -17.61 14.86
CA GLN A 166 -13.12 -18.67 15.81
C GLN A 166 -14.33 -19.16 16.66
N ASN A 167 -15.33 -18.30 16.85
CA ASN A 167 -16.55 -18.62 17.60
C ASN A 167 -17.75 -18.95 16.68
N ASP A 168 -17.52 -19.29 15.42
CA ASP A 168 -18.54 -19.64 14.41
C ASP A 168 -19.66 -18.58 14.25
N LYS A 169 -19.37 -17.31 14.57
CA LYS A 169 -20.30 -16.19 14.41
C LYS A 169 -20.33 -15.62 13.01
N VAL A 170 -19.29 -15.86 12.24
CA VAL A 170 -19.17 -15.52 10.83
C VAL A 170 -18.48 -16.67 10.08
N GLN A 171 -18.76 -16.78 8.82
CA GLN A 171 -18.08 -17.70 7.91
C GLN A 171 -17.26 -16.88 6.92
N GLN A 172 -16.03 -17.29 6.69
CA GLN A 172 -15.20 -16.72 5.64
C GLN A 172 -15.78 -17.05 4.27
N THR A 173 -15.72 -16.10 3.35
CA THR A 173 -16.06 -16.34 1.95
C THR A 173 -15.08 -17.37 1.38
N ASP A 174 -15.61 -18.33 0.63
CA ASP A 174 -14.79 -19.39 0.04
C ASP A 174 -13.85 -18.86 -1.05
N ASP A 175 -12.77 -19.61 -1.29
CA ASP A 175 -11.71 -19.21 -2.21
C ASP A 175 -12.20 -19.06 -3.66
N ASP A 176 -13.13 -19.90 -4.11
CA ASP A 176 -13.69 -19.83 -5.47
C ASP A 176 -14.49 -18.53 -5.66
N THR A 177 -15.26 -18.14 -4.64
CA THR A 177 -15.99 -16.86 -4.63
C THR A 177 -15.04 -15.68 -4.59
N CYS A 178 -14.00 -15.71 -3.73
CA CYS A 178 -12.97 -14.67 -3.68
C CYS A 178 -12.23 -14.54 -5.01
N LEU A 179 -11.90 -15.67 -5.65
CA LEU A 179 -11.30 -15.71 -6.98
C LEU A 179 -12.21 -15.08 -8.04
N ALA A 180 -13.50 -15.39 -8.00
CA ALA A 180 -14.47 -14.79 -8.92
C ALA A 180 -14.61 -13.28 -8.71
N MET A 181 -14.61 -12.81 -7.46
CA MET A 181 -14.63 -11.37 -7.12
C MET A 181 -13.38 -10.65 -7.61
N TYR A 182 -12.19 -11.23 -7.40
CA TYR A 182 -10.95 -10.65 -7.89
C TYR A 182 -10.87 -10.64 -9.42
N THR A 183 -11.38 -11.68 -10.07
CA THR A 183 -11.51 -11.73 -11.54
C THR A 183 -12.42 -10.60 -12.04
N MET A 184 -13.57 -10.42 -11.41
CA MET A 184 -14.53 -9.36 -11.72
C MET A 184 -13.90 -7.97 -11.54
N LEU A 185 -13.15 -7.76 -10.46
CA LEU A 185 -12.40 -6.53 -10.20
C LEU A 185 -11.47 -6.19 -11.38
N MET A 186 -10.59 -7.13 -11.75
CA MET A 186 -9.63 -6.93 -12.84
C MET A 186 -10.34 -6.61 -14.17
N ASP A 187 -11.38 -7.36 -14.52
CA ASP A 187 -12.09 -7.19 -15.78
C ASP A 187 -12.86 -5.86 -15.81
N THR A 188 -13.55 -5.53 -14.72
CA THR A 188 -14.33 -4.29 -14.61
C THR A 188 -13.43 -3.06 -14.67
N LEU A 189 -12.34 -3.02 -13.91
CA LEU A 189 -11.45 -1.86 -13.88
C LEU A 189 -10.68 -1.72 -15.21
N SER A 190 -10.19 -2.82 -15.79
CA SER A 190 -9.53 -2.80 -17.11
C SER A 190 -10.47 -2.29 -18.20
N ALA A 191 -11.73 -2.74 -18.24
CA ALA A 191 -12.72 -2.27 -19.19
C ALA A 191 -13.04 -0.76 -19.04
N ASN A 192 -12.77 -0.18 -17.87
CA ASN A 192 -12.94 1.24 -17.57
C ASN A 192 -11.63 2.06 -17.64
N GLY A 193 -10.56 1.49 -18.24
CA GLY A 193 -9.32 2.20 -18.56
C GLY A 193 -8.34 2.30 -17.40
N TYR A 194 -8.52 1.51 -16.33
CA TYR A 194 -7.54 1.42 -15.25
C TYR A 194 -6.45 0.40 -15.59
N GLU A 195 -5.22 0.76 -15.32
CA GLU A 195 -4.06 -0.14 -15.35
C GLU A 195 -4.02 -0.95 -14.05
N HIS A 196 -3.92 -2.27 -14.13
CA HIS A 196 -3.61 -3.15 -13.01
C HIS A 196 -2.08 -3.19 -12.87
N TYR A 197 -1.49 -2.34 -12.03
CA TYR A 197 -0.04 -2.17 -11.99
C TYR A 197 0.66 -2.94 -10.86
N GLU A 198 -0.08 -3.38 -9.83
CA GLU A 198 0.36 -4.34 -8.83
C GLU A 198 -0.85 -5.08 -8.25
N ILE A 199 -0.64 -6.16 -7.51
CA ILE A 199 -1.67 -7.15 -7.10
C ILE A 199 -2.97 -6.51 -6.60
N SER A 200 -2.88 -5.45 -5.78
CA SER A 200 -4.04 -4.83 -5.12
C SER A 200 -4.40 -3.46 -5.68
N ASN A 201 -3.59 -2.89 -6.58
CA ASN A 201 -3.72 -1.49 -6.98
C ASN A 201 -3.95 -1.30 -8.47
N PHE A 202 -4.91 -0.44 -8.76
CA PHE A 202 -5.35 -0.07 -10.10
C PHE A 202 -5.38 1.44 -10.22
N CYS A 203 -4.97 1.99 -11.37
CA CYS A 203 -5.01 3.43 -11.58
C CYS A 203 -5.30 3.81 -13.02
N LEU A 204 -5.79 5.01 -13.23
CA LEU A 204 -5.78 5.62 -14.56
C LEU A 204 -4.33 5.90 -14.98
N PRO A 205 -4.02 5.90 -16.30
CA PRO A 205 -2.67 6.16 -16.80
C PRO A 205 -2.06 7.44 -16.20
N GLY A 206 -0.86 7.32 -15.63
CA GLY A 206 -0.14 8.42 -14.99
C GLY A 206 -0.48 8.67 -13.51
N TYR A 207 -1.33 7.83 -12.88
CA TYR A 207 -1.74 7.98 -11.48
C TYR A 207 -1.29 6.82 -10.58
N ARG A 208 -0.28 6.06 -10.97
CA ARG A 208 0.35 5.10 -10.05
C ARG A 208 0.83 5.82 -8.80
N ALA A 209 0.58 5.23 -7.62
CA ALA A 209 1.07 5.77 -6.35
C ALA A 209 2.60 5.72 -6.33
N ILE A 210 3.27 6.88 -6.38
CA ILE A 210 4.73 6.95 -6.49
C ILE A 210 5.38 6.39 -5.23
N HIS A 211 4.85 6.77 -4.07
CA HIS A 211 5.36 6.27 -2.79
C HIS A 211 5.25 4.76 -2.66
N ASN A 212 4.06 4.19 -2.92
CA ASN A 212 3.86 2.74 -2.82
C ASN A 212 4.71 1.99 -3.84
N SER A 213 4.84 2.50 -5.07
CA SER A 213 5.70 1.92 -6.10
C SER A 213 7.18 1.88 -5.70
N SER A 214 7.61 2.77 -4.81
CA SER A 214 8.99 2.79 -4.30
C SER A 214 9.33 1.54 -3.48
N TYR A 215 8.37 0.98 -2.75
CA TYR A 215 8.59 -0.28 -2.01
C TYR A 215 8.87 -1.47 -2.93
N TRP A 216 8.26 -1.48 -4.11
CA TRP A 216 8.40 -2.55 -5.10
C TRP A 216 9.67 -2.45 -5.96
N ASN A 217 10.35 -1.28 -5.91
CA ASN A 217 11.51 -0.95 -6.74
C ASN A 217 12.82 -0.88 -5.97
N ASP A 218 12.90 -1.48 -4.79
CA ASP A 218 14.11 -1.48 -3.96
C ASP A 218 14.60 -0.05 -3.62
N THR A 219 13.67 0.87 -3.37
CA THR A 219 13.98 2.26 -3.06
C THR A 219 14.11 2.46 -1.55
N PRO A 220 15.20 3.08 -1.06
CA PRO A 220 15.34 3.40 0.35
C PRO A 220 14.24 4.32 0.86
N TYR A 221 13.85 4.11 2.13
CA TYR A 221 12.86 4.95 2.79
C TYR A 221 13.14 5.10 4.29
N LEU A 222 12.61 6.18 4.88
CA LEU A 222 12.66 6.45 6.31
C LEU A 222 11.27 6.46 6.90
N GLY A 223 11.07 5.69 7.96
CA GLY A 223 9.86 5.69 8.76
C GLY A 223 9.97 6.49 10.04
N PHE A 224 8.91 7.22 10.37
CA PHE A 224 8.77 8.02 11.58
C PHE A 224 7.48 7.63 12.30
N GLY A 225 7.56 7.53 13.63
CA GLY A 225 6.46 7.08 14.46
C GLY A 225 6.69 5.68 15.01
N ALA A 226 5.85 5.29 15.99
CA ALA A 226 5.85 3.93 16.55
C ALA A 226 5.56 2.91 15.45
N ALA A 227 6.18 1.75 15.51
CA ALA A 227 6.12 0.66 14.52
C ALA A 227 6.55 1.01 13.09
N ALA A 228 7.00 2.24 12.81
CA ALA A 228 7.40 2.61 11.45
C ALA A 228 8.73 1.94 11.06
N HIS A 229 8.77 1.43 9.83
CA HIS A 229 9.93 0.77 9.26
C HIS A 229 10.79 1.75 8.44
N SER A 230 12.08 1.45 8.34
CA SER A 230 13.02 2.15 7.46
C SER A 230 13.90 1.13 6.74
N TYR A 231 14.35 1.49 5.55
CA TYR A 231 15.16 0.64 4.69
C TYR A 231 16.22 1.49 3.97
N ASN A 232 17.47 1.00 3.93
CA ASN A 232 18.57 1.73 3.33
C ASN A 232 19.46 0.86 2.40
N LEU A 233 18.91 -0.22 1.87
CA LEU A 233 19.55 -1.24 1.03
C LEU A 233 20.49 -2.21 1.81
N LEU A 234 21.03 -1.82 2.95
CA LEU A 234 21.97 -2.61 3.75
C LEU A 234 21.36 -3.12 5.04
N THR A 235 20.39 -2.37 5.54
CA THR A 235 19.69 -2.69 6.78
C THR A 235 18.20 -2.35 6.65
N ARG A 236 17.38 -3.17 7.29
CA ARG A 236 15.99 -2.85 7.61
C ARG A 236 15.90 -2.57 9.11
N SER A 237 15.18 -1.54 9.49
CA SER A 237 14.96 -1.21 10.89
C SER A 237 13.50 -0.86 11.13
N TRP A 238 13.03 -1.11 12.36
CA TRP A 238 11.67 -0.77 12.78
C TRP A 238 11.69 -0.16 14.17
N ASN A 239 10.89 0.84 14.35
CA ASN A 239 10.72 1.48 15.64
C ASN A 239 9.85 0.58 16.54
N VAL A 240 10.05 0.65 17.86
CA VAL A 240 9.20 -0.06 18.81
C VAL A 240 7.72 0.28 18.59
N ALA A 241 6.84 -0.72 18.73
CA ALA A 241 5.41 -0.56 18.48
C ALA A 241 4.68 0.15 19.66
N ASP A 242 5.20 0.06 20.89
CA ASP A 242 4.62 0.75 22.04
C ASP A 242 4.83 2.27 21.92
N ILE A 243 3.72 3.00 21.85
CA ILE A 243 3.74 4.46 21.67
C ILE A 243 4.43 5.17 22.84
N LYS A 244 4.24 4.69 24.07
CA LYS A 244 4.82 5.36 25.27
C LYS A 244 6.33 5.15 25.30
N GLU A 245 6.77 3.95 25.00
CA GLU A 245 8.21 3.63 24.89
C GLU A 245 8.86 4.45 23.78
N TYR A 246 8.23 4.50 22.58
CA TYR A 246 8.72 5.30 21.46
C TYR A 246 8.87 6.79 21.84
N VAL A 247 7.82 7.39 22.43
CA VAL A 247 7.82 8.80 22.83
C VAL A 247 8.92 9.07 23.88
N SER A 248 8.99 8.23 24.93
CA SER A 248 10.00 8.38 26.00
C SER A 248 11.44 8.30 25.47
N ALA A 249 11.70 7.39 24.53
CA ALA A 249 13.01 7.28 23.90
C ALA A 249 13.37 8.52 23.09
N ILE A 250 12.43 9.00 22.27
CA ILE A 250 12.65 10.23 21.45
C ILE A 250 12.89 11.46 22.34
N GLU A 251 12.13 11.63 23.42
CA GLU A 251 12.32 12.72 24.40
C GLU A 251 13.69 12.65 25.09
N SER A 252 14.21 11.43 25.30
CA SER A 252 15.55 11.20 25.86
C SER A 252 16.67 11.32 24.81
N GLY A 253 16.37 11.66 23.56
CA GLY A 253 17.33 11.78 22.48
C GLY A 253 17.80 10.47 21.88
N ASN A 254 17.08 9.36 22.11
CA ASN A 254 17.40 8.01 21.62
C ASN A 254 16.40 7.56 20.54
N LEU A 255 16.86 6.65 19.65
CA LEU A 255 15.97 5.90 18.76
C LEU A 255 15.66 4.56 19.43
N ALA A 256 14.39 4.33 19.76
CA ALA A 256 13.90 3.01 20.17
C ALA A 256 13.58 2.23 18.90
N SER A 257 14.58 1.58 18.33
CA SER A 257 14.43 0.80 17.10
C SER A 257 15.31 -0.43 17.12
N GLU A 258 14.82 -1.49 16.51
CA GLU A 258 15.56 -2.68 16.18
C GLU A 258 16.01 -2.63 14.71
N SER A 259 17.01 -3.42 14.36
CA SER A 259 17.47 -3.50 12.97
C SER A 259 18.03 -4.87 12.65
N GLU A 260 17.91 -5.25 11.40
CA GLU A 260 18.56 -6.41 10.82
C GLU A 260 19.46 -6.01 9.64
N ARG A 261 20.52 -6.73 9.44
CA ARG A 261 21.37 -6.57 8.27
C ARG A 261 20.83 -7.42 7.14
N ILE A 262 20.78 -6.84 5.96
CA ILE A 262 20.34 -7.50 4.73
C ILE A 262 21.59 -8.03 4.04
N ASP A 263 21.72 -9.35 3.95
CA ASP A 263 22.75 -10.01 3.15
C ASP A 263 22.27 -10.23 1.71
N ASP A 264 23.10 -10.81 0.89
CA ASP A 264 22.80 -11.00 -0.54
C ASP A 264 21.62 -11.95 -0.78
N ASP A 265 21.46 -12.97 0.04
CA ASP A 265 20.36 -13.93 -0.07
C ASP A 265 19.03 -13.27 0.35
N THR A 266 19.02 -12.58 1.48
CA THR A 266 17.88 -11.79 1.96
C THR A 266 17.47 -10.72 0.92
N HIS A 267 18.45 -10.01 0.35
CA HIS A 267 18.16 -8.98 -0.67
C HIS A 267 17.56 -9.58 -1.94
N TYR A 268 18.05 -10.77 -2.36
CA TYR A 268 17.44 -11.49 -3.47
C TYR A 268 15.97 -11.84 -3.18
N ASP A 269 15.67 -12.38 -2.01
CA ASP A 269 14.32 -12.76 -1.60
C ASP A 269 13.41 -11.54 -1.48
N ASP A 270 13.91 -10.41 -0.99
CA ASP A 270 13.20 -9.12 -0.98
C ASP A 270 12.83 -8.67 -2.41
N ILE A 271 13.77 -8.74 -3.36
CA ILE A 271 13.49 -8.40 -4.77
C ILE A 271 12.42 -9.31 -5.34
N ILE A 272 12.49 -10.61 -5.09
CA ILE A 272 11.48 -11.57 -5.57
C ILE A 272 10.10 -11.20 -5.00
N THR A 273 9.98 -11.06 -3.69
CA THR A 273 8.69 -10.84 -3.02
C THR A 273 8.08 -9.47 -3.31
N THR A 274 8.89 -8.46 -3.60
CA THR A 274 8.41 -7.12 -3.93
C THR A 274 8.14 -6.94 -5.42
N ALA A 275 9.11 -7.23 -6.29
CA ALA A 275 8.95 -6.98 -7.73
C ALA A 275 7.91 -7.89 -8.39
N MET A 276 7.77 -9.16 -7.93
CA MET A 276 6.73 -10.07 -8.44
C MET A 276 5.31 -9.55 -8.23
N ARG A 277 5.09 -8.66 -7.28
CA ARG A 277 3.77 -8.05 -7.07
C ARG A 277 3.36 -7.10 -8.19
N THR A 278 4.32 -6.63 -8.98
CA THR A 278 4.09 -5.61 -10.02
C THR A 278 3.86 -6.23 -11.40
N CYS A 279 3.20 -5.50 -12.28
CA CYS A 279 3.01 -5.91 -13.67
C CYS A 279 4.34 -5.94 -14.46
N GLU A 280 5.37 -5.26 -14.00
CA GLU A 280 6.72 -5.32 -14.56
C GLU A 280 7.43 -6.63 -14.17
N GLY A 281 7.17 -7.15 -12.97
CA GLY A 281 7.83 -8.31 -12.41
C GLY A 281 9.32 -8.09 -12.11
N VAL A 282 10.08 -9.16 -11.96
CA VAL A 282 11.50 -9.14 -11.63
C VAL A 282 12.34 -8.90 -12.87
N ASP A 283 13.07 -7.78 -12.92
CA ASP A 283 14.10 -7.53 -13.91
C ASP A 283 15.34 -8.40 -13.60
N LEU A 284 15.51 -9.46 -14.38
CA LEU A 284 16.61 -10.42 -14.21
C LEU A 284 17.99 -9.78 -14.44
N MET A 285 18.06 -8.63 -15.11
CA MET A 285 19.32 -7.92 -15.36
C MET A 285 19.81 -7.18 -14.12
N ARG A 286 18.93 -6.88 -13.16
CA ARG A 286 19.28 -6.30 -11.86
C ARG A 286 19.85 -7.34 -10.88
N LEU A 287 19.61 -8.63 -11.12
CA LEU A 287 20.11 -9.71 -10.28
C LEU A 287 21.58 -10.03 -10.61
N LYS A 288 22.37 -10.35 -9.60
CA LYS A 288 23.69 -10.94 -9.78
C LYS A 288 23.59 -12.24 -10.62
N PRO A 289 24.60 -12.62 -11.42
CA PRO A 289 24.52 -13.77 -12.31
C PRO A 289 24.09 -15.08 -11.64
N GLU A 290 24.58 -15.36 -10.41
CA GLU A 290 24.23 -16.54 -9.64
C GLU A 290 22.73 -16.56 -9.28
N TYR A 291 22.17 -15.44 -8.82
CA TYR A 291 20.75 -15.32 -8.47
C TYR A 291 19.85 -15.35 -9.69
N ARG A 292 20.26 -14.75 -10.80
CA ARG A 292 19.55 -14.87 -12.08
C ARG A 292 19.42 -16.31 -12.51
N ASN A 293 20.54 -17.07 -12.48
CA ASN A 293 20.53 -18.48 -12.82
C ASN A 293 19.68 -19.32 -11.86
N TYR A 294 19.68 -18.95 -10.58
CA TYR A 294 18.83 -19.60 -9.58
C TYR A 294 17.35 -19.32 -9.88
N ALA A 295 16.96 -18.06 -10.05
CA ALA A 295 15.58 -17.66 -10.37
C ALA A 295 15.04 -18.38 -11.61
N LEU A 296 15.82 -18.43 -12.71
CA LEU A 296 15.42 -19.11 -13.93
C LEU A 296 15.22 -20.63 -13.76
N ARG A 297 16.06 -21.26 -12.92
CA ARG A 297 15.87 -22.70 -12.62
C ARG A 297 14.63 -22.94 -11.77
N SER A 298 14.45 -22.15 -10.72
CA SER A 298 13.30 -22.24 -9.81
C SER A 298 11.98 -21.94 -10.52
N ALA A 299 11.97 -20.94 -11.40
CA ALA A 299 10.78 -20.54 -12.17
C ALA A 299 10.29 -21.57 -13.20
N LYS A 300 11.12 -22.58 -13.55
CA LYS A 300 10.85 -23.44 -14.71
C LYS A 300 9.47 -24.11 -14.65
N ASN A 301 9.15 -24.72 -13.50
CA ASN A 301 7.87 -25.42 -13.35
C ASN A 301 6.67 -24.45 -13.39
N ASP A 302 6.81 -23.25 -12.85
CA ASP A 302 5.75 -22.25 -12.85
C ASP A 302 5.57 -21.62 -14.23
N ILE A 303 6.63 -21.49 -15.02
CA ILE A 303 6.56 -21.09 -16.45
C ILE A 303 5.88 -22.18 -17.25
N ASP A 304 6.31 -23.44 -17.12
CA ASP A 304 5.72 -24.59 -17.82
C ASP A 304 4.23 -24.77 -17.43
N GLY A 305 3.87 -24.42 -16.17
CA GLY A 305 2.50 -24.41 -15.64
C GLY A 305 1.66 -23.19 -16.04
N GLY A 306 2.26 -22.21 -16.71
CA GLY A 306 1.60 -20.98 -17.13
C GLY A 306 1.25 -20.03 -15.99
N LEU A 307 1.96 -20.12 -14.83
CA LEU A 307 1.83 -19.21 -13.70
C LEU A 307 2.77 -18.02 -13.83
N LEU A 308 3.92 -18.23 -14.47
CA LEU A 308 4.90 -17.21 -14.79
C LEU A 308 5.09 -17.10 -16.30
N GLU A 309 5.50 -15.92 -16.73
CA GLU A 309 6.03 -15.68 -18.06
C GLU A 309 7.40 -15.04 -18.00
N LEU A 310 8.25 -15.37 -18.96
CA LEU A 310 9.55 -14.74 -19.15
C LEU A 310 9.51 -13.96 -20.47
N ALA A 311 9.53 -12.63 -20.39
CA ALA A 311 9.53 -11.74 -21.52
C ALA A 311 10.46 -10.55 -21.27
N ASP A 312 11.26 -10.14 -22.26
CA ASP A 312 12.15 -8.98 -22.21
C ASP A 312 13.08 -8.94 -20.98
N ASN A 313 13.63 -10.09 -20.58
CA ASN A 313 14.42 -10.29 -19.35
C ASN A 313 13.64 -10.02 -18.05
N HIS A 314 12.32 -9.97 -18.06
CA HIS A 314 11.49 -9.88 -16.89
C HIS A 314 10.75 -11.19 -16.64
N LEU A 315 10.73 -11.61 -15.39
CA LEU A 315 9.94 -12.73 -14.91
C LEU A 315 8.68 -12.17 -14.23
N ARG A 316 7.50 -12.47 -14.78
CA ARG A 316 6.23 -11.87 -14.39
C ARG A 316 5.19 -12.91 -14.02
N LEU A 317 4.31 -12.58 -13.10
CA LEU A 317 3.10 -13.36 -12.88
C LEU A 317 2.16 -13.22 -14.09
N THR A 318 1.65 -14.35 -14.56
CA THR A 318 0.51 -14.34 -15.48
C THR A 318 -0.77 -14.04 -14.71
N ARG A 319 -1.88 -13.78 -15.41
CA ARG A 319 -3.18 -13.64 -14.75
C ARG A 319 -3.51 -14.87 -13.87
N LYS A 320 -3.17 -16.08 -14.31
CA LYS A 320 -3.33 -17.32 -13.53
C LYS A 320 -2.40 -17.34 -12.30
N GLY A 321 -1.19 -16.86 -12.45
CA GLY A 321 -0.21 -16.79 -11.37
C GLY A 321 -0.56 -15.79 -10.28
N LEU A 322 -1.28 -14.69 -10.60
CA LEU A 322 -1.73 -13.71 -9.61
C LEU A 322 -2.56 -14.34 -8.48
N PHE A 323 -3.37 -15.35 -8.79
CA PHE A 323 -4.24 -16.02 -7.80
C PHE A 323 -3.48 -16.90 -6.80
N VAL A 324 -2.26 -17.28 -7.13
CA VAL A 324 -1.39 -18.13 -6.33
C VAL A 324 -0.01 -17.47 -6.14
N SER A 325 0.01 -16.15 -6.14
CA SER A 325 1.24 -15.35 -6.14
C SER A 325 2.17 -15.70 -4.98
N ASP A 326 1.64 -15.92 -3.78
CA ASP A 326 2.45 -16.25 -2.60
C ASP A 326 3.16 -17.61 -2.76
N MET A 327 2.47 -18.59 -3.33
CA MET A 327 3.08 -19.89 -3.65
C MET A 327 4.19 -19.74 -4.70
N VAL A 328 3.93 -18.98 -5.76
CA VAL A 328 4.92 -18.74 -6.82
C VAL A 328 6.14 -17.99 -6.28
N MET A 329 5.93 -16.94 -5.48
CA MET A 329 7.03 -16.21 -4.84
C MET A 329 7.83 -17.13 -3.91
N SER A 330 7.17 -17.96 -3.10
CA SER A 330 7.83 -18.94 -2.22
C SER A 330 8.69 -19.96 -3.00
N ASN A 331 8.25 -20.40 -4.18
CA ASN A 331 9.04 -21.30 -5.05
C ASN A 331 10.32 -20.65 -5.58
N LEU A 332 10.35 -19.33 -5.66
CA LEU A 332 11.50 -18.58 -6.18
C LEU A 332 12.49 -18.15 -5.10
N MET A 333 12.07 -18.11 -3.84
CA MET A 333 12.93 -17.73 -2.72
C MET A 333 14.08 -18.71 -2.51
N LYS A 334 15.17 -18.19 -1.96
CA LYS A 334 16.41 -18.96 -1.70
C LYS A 334 16.53 -19.38 -0.23
N VAL A 335 15.45 -19.77 0.38
CA VAL A 335 15.42 -20.21 1.79
C VAL A 335 16.07 -21.59 1.95
#